data_bb2dd0bad907c304db62887328d53651
#
_entry.id   bb2dd0bad907c304db62887328d53651
#
_cell.length_a   1.000
_cell.length_b   1.000
_cell.length_c   1.000
_cell.angle_alpha   90.00
_cell.angle_beta   90.00
_cell.angle_gamma   90.00
#
_symmetry.space_group_name_H-M   'P 1'
#
loop_
_entity.id
_entity.type
_entity.pdbx_description
1 polymer ?
#
loop_
_entity_poly.entity_id
_entity_poly.type
_entity_poly.pdbx_seq_one_letter_code
_entity_poly.pdbx_strand_id
1 'polypeptide(L)'
;MIKLLIINPGSTSTKVAVYEDQKEKWSENIRHSAGELQKYKNVYDQLDMRTQLIRETLRSHKEELDSFGAIVSRGGNLPPVSAGAYEVTDFMVECLRERPRDQHASNVGAGIALALAKEIGVKAYIYDAVAVDEMDEINKITGLKGVRRPARGHTLNTRAAALKYCEDNNLDYKTVNLIVVHLGGGISVNLHSKGRIIDFISDCEGPICPERAGGLPSYE
;
A
#
# COMPACT_ATOMS: atom_id res chain seq x y z
N MET A 1 8.51 21.08 -12.52
CA MET A 1 8.52 20.58 -11.13
C MET A 1 7.09 20.23 -10.77
N ILE A 2 6.85 18.97 -10.40
CA ILE A 2 5.53 18.51 -9.96
C ILE A 2 5.60 18.33 -8.44
N LYS A 3 4.62 18.89 -7.74
CA LYS A 3 4.47 18.69 -6.29
C LYS A 3 3.42 17.61 -6.04
N LEU A 4 3.78 16.62 -5.25
CA LEU A 4 2.95 15.44 -4.97
C LEU A 4 2.60 15.38 -3.48
N LEU A 5 1.32 15.10 -3.19
CA LEU A 5 0.88 14.70 -1.86
C LEU A 5 0.81 13.18 -1.80
N ILE A 6 1.56 12.59 -0.87
CA ILE A 6 1.61 11.12 -0.67
C ILE A 6 0.89 10.76 0.64
N ILE A 7 -0.03 9.79 0.57
CA ILE A 7 -0.87 9.37 1.70
C ILE A 7 -0.75 7.87 1.89
N ASN A 8 -0.34 7.43 3.07
CA ASN A 8 -0.21 6.02 3.42
C ASN A 8 -0.98 5.69 4.72
N PRO A 9 -2.26 5.33 4.64
CA PRO A 9 -3.04 4.92 5.80
C PRO A 9 -2.58 3.55 6.30
N GLY A 10 -2.21 3.50 7.58
CA GLY A 10 -1.94 2.28 8.33
C GLY A 10 -3.00 2.04 9.41
N SER A 11 -2.92 0.90 10.10
CA SER A 11 -3.92 0.52 11.13
C SER A 11 -4.02 1.55 12.23
N THR A 12 -2.89 2.02 12.75
CA THR A 12 -2.82 2.96 13.91
C THR A 12 -2.23 4.32 13.56
N SER A 13 -2.01 4.60 12.27
CA SER A 13 -1.45 5.87 11.83
C SER A 13 -1.78 6.18 10.37
N THR A 14 -1.58 7.44 9.98
CA THR A 14 -1.57 7.86 8.58
C THR A 14 -0.28 8.61 8.32
N LYS A 15 0.59 8.06 7.48
CA LYS A 15 1.78 8.78 7.04
C LYS A 15 1.42 9.70 5.87
N VAL A 16 1.81 10.97 5.98
CA VAL A 16 1.67 11.99 4.96
C VAL A 16 3.06 12.45 4.56
N ALA A 17 3.29 12.64 3.26
CA ALA A 17 4.55 13.20 2.78
C ALA A 17 4.30 14.13 1.59
N VAL A 18 5.17 15.11 1.43
CA VAL A 18 5.19 16.01 0.28
C VAL A 18 6.49 15.81 -0.48
N TYR A 19 6.36 15.62 -1.78
CA TYR A 19 7.49 15.48 -2.70
C TYR A 19 7.45 16.61 -3.75
N GLU A 20 8.62 17.10 -4.10
CA GLU A 20 8.85 17.95 -5.27
C GLU A 20 9.69 17.14 -6.26
N ASP A 21 9.06 16.69 -7.34
CA ASP A 21 9.57 15.65 -8.26
C ASP A 21 9.95 14.38 -7.47
N GLN A 22 11.23 14.01 -7.38
CA GLN A 22 11.73 12.86 -6.66
C GLN A 22 12.24 13.16 -5.25
N LYS A 23 12.22 14.43 -4.83
CA LYS A 23 12.78 14.84 -3.54
C LYS A 23 11.70 14.96 -2.47
N GLU A 24 11.85 14.22 -1.38
CA GLU A 24 11.01 14.41 -0.19
C GLU A 24 11.29 15.79 0.42
N LYS A 25 10.24 16.61 0.52
CA LYS A 25 10.29 17.90 1.19
C LYS A 25 10.12 17.73 2.69
N TRP A 26 9.13 16.94 3.09
CA TRP A 26 8.88 16.54 4.46
C TRP A 26 7.96 15.30 4.51
N SER A 27 7.98 14.60 5.64
CA SER A 27 6.99 13.57 5.94
C SER A 27 6.63 13.58 7.42
N GLU A 28 5.37 13.25 7.73
CA GLU A 28 4.84 13.17 9.08
C GLU A 28 3.99 11.92 9.25
N ASN A 29 4.04 11.33 10.44
CA ASN A 29 3.25 10.16 10.80
C ASN A 29 2.20 10.53 11.85
N ILE A 30 0.97 10.75 11.42
CA ILE A 30 -0.18 11.07 12.25
C ILE A 30 -0.61 9.80 12.99
N ARG A 31 -0.44 9.74 14.30
CA ARG A 31 -0.86 8.60 15.12
C ARG A 31 -2.31 8.71 15.52
N HIS A 32 -3.03 7.59 15.47
CA HIS A 32 -4.42 7.48 15.92
C HIS A 32 -4.47 6.67 17.21
N SER A 33 -5.15 7.20 18.22
CA SER A 33 -5.35 6.47 19.48
C SER A 33 -6.35 5.32 19.29
N ALA A 34 -6.20 4.26 20.09
CA ALA A 34 -7.16 3.15 20.08
C ALA A 34 -8.59 3.63 20.38
N GLY A 35 -8.76 4.55 21.33
CA GLY A 35 -10.07 5.11 21.67
C GLY A 35 -10.72 5.94 20.56
N GLU A 36 -9.92 6.57 19.69
CA GLU A 36 -10.41 7.26 18.51
C GLU A 36 -10.88 6.27 17.44
N LEU A 37 -10.09 5.24 17.17
CA LEU A 37 -10.40 4.24 16.15
C LEU A 37 -11.59 3.36 16.54
N GLN A 38 -11.80 3.05 17.82
CA GLN A 38 -12.93 2.26 18.32
C GLN A 38 -14.31 2.89 18.09
N LYS A 39 -14.37 4.20 17.77
CA LYS A 39 -15.62 4.89 17.43
C LYS A 39 -16.20 4.45 16.08
N TYR A 40 -15.40 3.81 15.24
CA TYR A 40 -15.75 3.43 13.87
C TYR A 40 -16.00 1.92 13.77
N LYS A 41 -17.16 1.53 13.25
CA LYS A 41 -17.50 0.11 13.03
C LYS A 41 -16.66 -0.51 11.93
N ASN A 42 -16.48 0.22 10.84
CA ASN A 42 -15.73 -0.21 9.68
C ASN A 42 -14.50 0.70 9.49
N VAL A 43 -13.48 0.15 8.91
CA VAL A 43 -12.28 0.91 8.59
C VAL A 43 -12.59 2.07 7.65
N TYR A 44 -13.52 1.88 6.71
CA TYR A 44 -13.88 2.91 5.73
C TYR A 44 -14.60 4.12 6.35
N ASP A 45 -15.28 3.95 7.51
CA ASP A 45 -15.93 5.04 8.25
C ASP A 45 -14.90 6.07 8.78
N GLN A 46 -13.61 5.74 8.78
CA GLN A 46 -12.52 6.63 9.19
C GLN A 46 -12.10 7.62 8.09
N LEU A 47 -12.72 7.59 6.91
CA LEU A 47 -12.33 8.41 5.76
C LEU A 47 -12.31 9.90 6.09
N ASP A 48 -13.40 10.44 6.62
CA ASP A 48 -13.54 11.86 6.91
C ASP A 48 -12.57 12.33 7.99
N MET A 49 -12.45 11.55 9.08
CA MET A 49 -11.52 11.84 10.17
C MET A 49 -10.07 11.91 9.64
N ARG A 50 -9.64 10.90 8.87
CA ARG A 50 -8.29 10.86 8.32
C ARG A 50 -8.05 11.99 7.30
N THR A 51 -9.04 12.30 6.47
CA THR A 51 -8.97 13.43 5.52
C THR A 51 -8.80 14.75 6.24
N GLN A 52 -9.55 14.97 7.33
CA GLN A 52 -9.44 16.19 8.12
C GLN A 52 -8.06 16.34 8.78
N LEU A 53 -7.52 15.28 9.37
CA LEU A 53 -6.19 15.28 9.96
C LEU A 53 -5.09 15.57 8.92
N ILE A 54 -5.23 15.05 7.70
CA ILE A 54 -4.30 15.38 6.59
C ILE A 54 -4.36 16.88 6.28
N ARG A 55 -5.55 17.48 6.21
CA ARG A 55 -5.68 18.92 5.97
C ARG A 55 -5.04 19.76 7.08
N GLU A 56 -5.21 19.35 8.34
CA GLU A 56 -4.60 20.01 9.49
C GLU A 56 -3.07 19.93 9.42
N THR A 57 -2.55 18.76 9.07
CA THR A 57 -1.11 18.53 8.87
C THR A 57 -0.58 19.41 7.73
N LEU A 58 -1.25 19.49 6.58
CA LEU A 58 -0.84 20.38 5.50
C LEU A 58 -0.78 21.84 5.97
N ARG A 59 -1.80 22.32 6.68
CA ARG A 59 -1.82 23.70 7.22
C ARG A 59 -0.68 23.95 8.21
N SER A 60 -0.36 22.99 9.08
CA SER A 60 0.75 23.13 10.04
C SER A 60 2.11 23.26 9.34
N HIS A 61 2.27 22.59 8.19
CA HIS A 61 3.44 22.72 7.32
C HIS A 61 3.36 23.86 6.33
N LYS A 62 2.33 24.72 6.40
CA LYS A 62 2.10 25.85 5.48
C LYS A 62 2.00 25.42 4.01
N GLU A 63 1.39 24.26 3.79
CA GLU A 63 1.13 23.73 2.46
C GLU A 63 -0.30 24.03 2.03
N GLU A 64 -0.45 24.64 0.85
CA GLU A 64 -1.76 24.90 0.26
C GLU A 64 -2.15 23.69 -0.62
N LEU A 65 -3.40 23.22 -0.45
CA LEU A 65 -3.87 22.01 -1.13
C LEU A 65 -3.85 22.18 -2.67
N ASP A 66 -4.18 23.35 -3.17
CA ASP A 66 -4.20 23.68 -4.59
C ASP A 66 -2.81 23.74 -5.25
N SER A 67 -1.74 23.69 -4.44
CA SER A 67 -0.36 23.66 -4.93
C SER A 67 0.09 22.29 -5.45
N PHE A 68 -0.70 21.21 -5.20
CA PHE A 68 -0.34 19.88 -5.64
C PHE A 68 -0.77 19.59 -7.07
N GLY A 69 0.13 18.98 -7.87
CA GLY A 69 -0.13 18.53 -9.23
C GLY A 69 -0.78 17.15 -9.32
N ALA A 70 -0.63 16.33 -8.28
CA ALA A 70 -1.33 15.05 -8.13
C ALA A 70 -1.32 14.59 -6.67
N ILE A 71 -2.25 13.69 -6.33
CA ILE A 71 -2.34 13.04 -5.02
C ILE A 71 -2.17 11.55 -5.20
N VAL A 72 -1.23 10.96 -4.45
CA VAL A 72 -0.92 9.53 -4.55
C VAL A 72 -1.15 8.86 -3.21
N SER A 73 -1.87 7.76 -3.21
CA SER A 73 -2.11 6.99 -2.02
C SER A 73 -1.63 5.55 -2.16
N ARG A 74 -1.42 4.90 -1.02
CA ARG A 74 -1.30 3.45 -0.97
C ARG A 74 -2.62 2.83 -1.44
N GLY A 75 -2.54 1.86 -2.36
CA GLY A 75 -3.71 1.09 -2.80
C GLY A 75 -4.18 0.09 -1.74
N GLY A 76 -5.50 -0.11 -1.68
CA GLY A 76 -6.16 -1.06 -0.79
C GLY A 76 -6.27 -2.48 -1.34
N ASN A 77 -7.12 -3.29 -0.69
CA ASN A 77 -7.38 -4.69 -1.04
C ASN A 77 -8.37 -4.81 -2.22
N LEU A 78 -7.91 -4.43 -3.39
CA LEU A 78 -8.59 -4.61 -4.68
C LEU A 78 -8.60 -6.09 -5.12
N PRO A 79 -9.38 -6.45 -6.14
CA PRO A 79 -9.10 -7.64 -6.95
C PRO A 79 -7.65 -7.63 -7.47
N PRO A 80 -7.07 -8.79 -7.85
CA PRO A 80 -5.71 -8.85 -8.39
C PRO A 80 -5.49 -7.86 -9.54
N VAL A 81 -4.41 -7.09 -9.44
CA VAL A 81 -3.99 -6.10 -10.44
C VAL A 81 -2.52 -6.29 -10.79
N SER A 82 -2.09 -5.80 -11.94
CA SER A 82 -0.67 -5.73 -12.30
C SER A 82 0.05 -4.66 -11.46
N ALA A 83 1.39 -4.70 -11.42
CA ALA A 83 2.18 -3.65 -10.79
C ALA A 83 2.04 -2.31 -11.52
N GLY A 84 2.21 -1.22 -10.80
CA GLY A 84 2.25 0.13 -11.34
C GLY A 84 1.26 1.10 -10.73
N ALA A 85 1.12 2.24 -11.40
CA ALA A 85 0.21 3.31 -11.02
C ALA A 85 -1.17 3.12 -11.64
N TYR A 86 -2.21 3.33 -10.86
CA TYR A 86 -3.60 3.35 -11.32
C TYR A 86 -4.26 4.66 -10.94
N GLU A 87 -4.91 5.32 -11.90
CA GLU A 87 -5.75 6.47 -11.61
C GLU A 87 -6.94 6.01 -10.75
N VAL A 88 -7.21 6.73 -9.68
CA VAL A 88 -8.33 6.42 -8.78
C VAL A 88 -9.63 6.89 -9.40
N THR A 89 -10.57 5.98 -9.55
CA THR A 89 -11.92 6.25 -10.05
C THR A 89 -12.97 6.08 -8.95
N ASP A 90 -14.16 6.65 -9.14
CA ASP A 90 -15.29 6.43 -8.22
C ASP A 90 -15.62 4.94 -8.09
N PHE A 91 -15.53 4.17 -9.17
CA PHE A 91 -15.74 2.72 -9.16
C PHE A 91 -14.71 1.99 -8.29
N MET A 92 -13.42 2.39 -8.35
CA MET A 92 -12.37 1.82 -7.48
C MET A 92 -12.69 2.10 -6.01
N VAL A 93 -13.10 3.31 -5.68
CA VAL A 93 -13.48 3.72 -4.33
C VAL A 93 -14.69 2.93 -3.84
N GLU A 94 -15.71 2.73 -4.68
CA GLU A 94 -16.87 1.89 -4.39
C GLU A 94 -16.47 0.45 -4.09
N CYS A 95 -15.60 -0.15 -4.92
CA CYS A 95 -15.10 -1.51 -4.70
C CYS A 95 -14.41 -1.65 -3.35
N LEU A 96 -13.55 -0.69 -2.98
CA LEU A 96 -12.82 -0.70 -1.71
C LEU A 96 -13.71 -0.47 -0.49
N ARG A 97 -14.84 0.24 -0.65
CA ARG A 97 -15.82 0.51 0.39
C ARG A 97 -16.79 -0.65 0.59
N GLU A 98 -17.41 -1.12 -0.50
CA GLU A 98 -18.55 -2.03 -0.43
C GLU A 98 -18.14 -3.51 -0.53
N ARG A 99 -17.04 -3.80 -1.22
CA ARG A 99 -16.61 -5.17 -1.57
C ARG A 99 -15.12 -5.40 -1.40
N PRO A 100 -14.49 -4.94 -0.30
CA PRO A 100 -13.08 -5.18 -0.10
C PRO A 100 -12.82 -6.67 0.12
N ARG A 101 -11.69 -7.18 -0.38
CA ARG A 101 -11.27 -8.58 -0.11
C ARG A 101 -10.98 -8.81 1.37
N ASP A 102 -10.61 -7.74 2.08
CA ASP A 102 -10.31 -7.76 3.50
C ASP A 102 -10.44 -6.35 4.10
N GLN A 103 -10.79 -6.25 5.37
CA GLN A 103 -10.86 -4.97 6.09
C GLN A 103 -9.46 -4.52 6.48
N HIS A 104 -8.97 -3.49 5.81
CA HIS A 104 -7.64 -2.95 6.06
C HIS A 104 -7.62 -1.43 5.90
N ALA A 105 -6.83 -0.74 6.73
CA ALA A 105 -6.73 0.72 6.70
C ALA A 105 -6.33 1.30 5.33
N SER A 106 -5.57 0.55 4.53
CA SER A 106 -5.21 0.99 3.17
C SER A 106 -6.43 1.16 2.23
N ASN A 107 -7.59 0.56 2.57
CA ASN A 107 -8.78 0.68 1.72
C ASN A 107 -9.34 2.11 1.67
N VAL A 108 -9.12 2.92 2.72
CA VAL A 108 -9.57 4.32 2.73
C VAL A 108 -8.66 5.25 1.93
N GLY A 109 -7.44 4.81 1.62
CA GLY A 109 -6.43 5.65 0.96
C GLY A 109 -6.87 6.20 -0.39
N ALA A 110 -7.42 5.36 -1.25
CA ALA A 110 -7.94 5.79 -2.54
C ALA A 110 -9.08 6.80 -2.41
N GLY A 111 -10.00 6.59 -1.45
CA GLY A 111 -11.10 7.52 -1.18
C GLY A 111 -10.63 8.89 -0.70
N ILE A 112 -9.65 8.91 0.22
CA ILE A 112 -9.03 10.16 0.69
C ILE A 112 -8.36 10.90 -0.48
N ALA A 113 -7.54 10.19 -1.26
CA ALA A 113 -6.83 10.79 -2.39
C ALA A 113 -7.79 11.35 -3.43
N LEU A 114 -8.87 10.63 -3.76
CA LEU A 114 -9.87 11.08 -4.72
C LEU A 114 -10.65 12.31 -4.21
N ALA A 115 -11.05 12.31 -2.93
CA ALA A 115 -11.77 13.44 -2.34
C ALA A 115 -10.95 14.73 -2.40
N LEU A 116 -9.68 14.67 -1.98
CA LEU A 116 -8.78 15.82 -2.02
C LEU A 116 -8.47 16.26 -3.47
N ALA A 117 -8.26 15.31 -4.37
CA ALA A 117 -7.95 15.59 -5.77
C ALA A 117 -9.12 16.26 -6.51
N LYS A 118 -10.35 15.79 -6.27
CA LYS A 118 -11.56 16.42 -6.86
C LYS A 118 -11.75 17.88 -6.44
N GLU A 119 -11.39 18.21 -5.21
CA GLU A 119 -11.52 19.58 -4.69
C GLU A 119 -10.65 20.57 -5.45
N ILE A 120 -9.46 20.14 -5.86
CA ILE A 120 -8.48 21.02 -6.55
C ILE A 120 -8.36 20.74 -8.06
N GLY A 121 -9.16 19.80 -8.58
CA GLY A 121 -9.21 19.52 -10.02
C GLY A 121 -7.99 18.78 -10.58
N VAL A 122 -7.28 17.99 -9.74
CA VAL A 122 -6.13 17.17 -10.17
C VAL A 122 -6.49 15.68 -10.15
N LYS A 123 -5.54 14.85 -10.60
CA LYS A 123 -5.72 13.39 -10.57
C LYS A 123 -5.24 12.78 -9.25
N ALA A 124 -5.96 11.74 -8.82
CA ALA A 124 -5.54 10.86 -7.73
C ALA A 124 -5.03 9.54 -8.28
N TYR A 125 -4.00 8.98 -7.65
CA TYR A 125 -3.41 7.69 -8.02
C TYR A 125 -3.21 6.79 -6.81
N ILE A 126 -3.23 5.48 -7.06
CA ILE A 126 -2.62 4.49 -6.18
C ILE A 126 -1.40 3.88 -6.89
N TYR A 127 -0.43 3.40 -6.12
CA TYR A 127 0.77 2.78 -6.66
C TYR A 127 1.07 1.47 -5.94
N ASP A 128 1.40 0.42 -6.70
CA ASP A 128 1.75 -0.92 -6.21
C ASP A 128 0.88 -1.38 -5.02
N ALA A 129 -0.42 -1.46 -5.26
CA ALA A 129 -1.39 -1.88 -4.27
C ALA A 129 -1.03 -3.25 -3.66
N VAL A 130 -1.50 -3.53 -2.44
CA VAL A 130 -1.35 -4.86 -1.82
C VAL A 130 -1.99 -5.98 -2.64
N ALA A 131 -2.83 -5.62 -3.60
CA ALA A 131 -3.50 -6.51 -4.55
C ALA A 131 -2.67 -6.83 -5.81
N VAL A 132 -1.44 -6.32 -5.92
CA VAL A 132 -0.56 -6.67 -7.04
C VAL A 132 -0.28 -8.17 -7.02
N ASP A 133 -0.60 -8.84 -8.14
CA ASP A 133 -0.38 -10.26 -8.35
C ASP A 133 0.44 -10.48 -9.62
N GLU A 134 1.73 -10.68 -9.42
CA GLU A 134 2.69 -11.05 -10.46
C GLU A 134 3.25 -12.46 -10.26
N MET A 135 2.67 -13.23 -9.30
CA MET A 135 3.10 -14.60 -9.04
C MET A 135 2.94 -15.46 -10.29
N ASP A 136 3.95 -16.25 -10.56
CA ASP A 136 3.84 -17.27 -11.59
C ASP A 136 2.80 -18.31 -11.17
N GLU A 137 2.00 -18.80 -12.13
CA GLU A 137 0.89 -19.71 -11.86
C GLU A 137 1.31 -21.00 -11.14
N ILE A 138 2.53 -21.48 -11.39
CA ILE A 138 3.08 -22.67 -10.72
C ILE A 138 3.26 -22.41 -9.21
N ASN A 139 3.62 -21.19 -8.82
CA ASN A 139 3.84 -20.82 -7.42
C ASN A 139 2.54 -20.64 -6.63
N LYS A 140 1.39 -20.62 -7.31
CA LYS A 140 0.06 -20.56 -6.69
C LYS A 140 -0.53 -21.93 -6.35
N ILE A 141 0.12 -23.00 -6.79
CA ILE A 141 -0.39 -24.39 -6.58
C ILE A 141 -0.19 -24.77 -5.11
N THR A 142 -1.20 -25.41 -4.54
CA THR A 142 -1.15 -26.07 -3.22
C THR A 142 -1.43 -27.56 -3.35
N GLY A 143 -1.15 -28.33 -2.30
CA GLY A 143 -1.51 -29.74 -2.23
C GLY A 143 -3.02 -30.00 -2.10
N LEU A 144 -3.84 -28.97 -1.93
CA LEU A 144 -5.29 -29.11 -1.75
C LEU A 144 -6.04 -28.61 -2.98
N LYS A 145 -6.83 -29.51 -3.57
CA LYS A 145 -7.63 -29.19 -4.77
C LYS A 145 -8.55 -27.97 -4.52
N GLY A 146 -8.49 -26.99 -5.42
CA GLY A 146 -9.34 -25.81 -5.36
C GLY A 146 -8.81 -24.71 -4.42
N VAL A 147 -7.73 -24.96 -3.68
CA VAL A 147 -7.05 -23.95 -2.86
C VAL A 147 -5.80 -23.48 -3.58
N ARG A 148 -5.64 -22.16 -3.69
CA ARG A 148 -4.48 -21.51 -4.32
C ARG A 148 -3.85 -20.54 -3.34
N ARG A 149 -2.53 -20.43 -3.39
CA ARG A 149 -1.77 -19.41 -2.66
C ARG A 149 -2.13 -18.03 -3.25
N PRO A 150 -2.52 -17.06 -2.44
CA PRO A 150 -2.75 -15.70 -2.90
C PRO A 150 -1.42 -14.96 -3.02
N ALA A 151 -1.28 -14.08 -4.01
CA ALA A 151 -0.23 -13.07 -4.00
C ALA A 151 -0.50 -12.09 -2.84
N ARG A 152 0.26 -12.23 -1.77
CA ARG A 152 0.05 -11.45 -0.55
C ARG A 152 1.40 -11.11 0.09
N GLY A 153 1.81 -9.86 -0.05
CA GLY A 153 3.09 -9.41 0.48
C GLY A 153 3.16 -7.89 0.58
N HIS A 154 4.28 -7.39 1.07
CA HIS A 154 4.51 -5.95 1.20
C HIS A 154 5.07 -5.36 -0.11
N THR A 155 4.33 -5.55 -1.21
CA THR A 155 4.74 -5.27 -2.60
C THR A 155 5.36 -3.89 -2.77
N LEU A 156 4.68 -2.83 -2.35
CA LEU A 156 5.16 -1.45 -2.47
C LEU A 156 6.53 -1.26 -1.81
N ASN A 157 6.68 -1.73 -0.57
CA ASN A 157 7.92 -1.55 0.19
C ASN A 157 9.07 -2.39 -0.36
N THR A 158 8.82 -3.67 -0.67
CA THR A 158 9.86 -4.57 -1.16
C THR A 158 10.32 -4.19 -2.57
N ARG A 159 9.40 -3.73 -3.43
CA ARG A 159 9.77 -3.20 -4.75
C ARG A 159 10.57 -1.90 -4.64
N ALA A 160 10.16 -0.97 -3.77
CA ALA A 160 10.91 0.26 -3.54
C ALA A 160 12.33 -0.04 -3.05
N ALA A 161 12.49 -0.98 -2.11
CA ALA A 161 13.80 -1.41 -1.62
C ALA A 161 14.65 -2.06 -2.73
N ALA A 162 14.05 -2.92 -3.55
CA ALA A 162 14.73 -3.56 -4.68
C ALA A 162 15.19 -2.54 -5.73
N LEU A 163 14.33 -1.59 -6.10
CA LEU A 163 14.67 -0.52 -7.03
C LEU A 163 15.79 0.37 -6.49
N LYS A 164 15.70 0.75 -5.21
CA LYS A 164 16.74 1.55 -4.55
C LYS A 164 18.08 0.83 -4.50
N TYR A 165 18.07 -0.47 -4.15
CA TYR A 165 19.28 -1.28 -4.17
C TYR A 165 19.90 -1.33 -5.56
N CYS A 166 19.10 -1.51 -6.61
CA CYS A 166 19.59 -1.54 -7.99
C CYS A 166 20.18 -0.19 -8.41
N GLU A 167 19.50 0.93 -8.08
CA GLU A 167 20.00 2.27 -8.34
C GLU A 167 21.36 2.51 -7.67
N ASP A 168 21.48 2.20 -6.37
CA ASP A 168 22.70 2.41 -5.58
C ASP A 168 23.89 1.57 -6.07
N ASN A 169 23.61 0.45 -6.77
CA ASN A 169 24.64 -0.46 -7.28
C ASN A 169 24.77 -0.41 -8.80
N ASN A 170 24.15 0.56 -9.49
CA ASN A 170 24.16 0.68 -10.95
C ASN A 170 23.70 -0.61 -11.66
N LEU A 171 22.66 -1.28 -11.11
CA LEU A 171 22.04 -2.47 -11.67
C LEU A 171 20.70 -2.13 -12.32
N ASP A 172 20.34 -2.85 -13.38
CA ASP A 172 18.97 -2.80 -13.91
C ASP A 172 18.10 -3.83 -13.20
N TYR A 173 17.07 -3.36 -12.50
CA TYR A 173 16.11 -4.20 -11.79
C TYR A 173 15.47 -5.27 -12.70
N LYS A 174 15.38 -5.01 -14.00
CA LYS A 174 14.83 -5.94 -15.00
C LYS A 174 15.79 -7.08 -15.38
N THR A 175 17.02 -7.06 -14.91
CA THR A 175 18.02 -8.08 -15.24
C THR A 175 18.46 -8.93 -14.06
N VAL A 176 18.11 -8.54 -12.84
CA VAL A 176 18.56 -9.19 -11.59
C VAL A 176 17.49 -10.05 -10.96
N ASN A 177 17.91 -10.97 -10.10
CA ASN A 177 17.06 -11.71 -9.17
C ASN A 177 17.43 -11.31 -7.74
N LEU A 178 16.43 -10.99 -6.93
CA LEU A 178 16.60 -10.55 -5.55
C LEU A 178 15.61 -11.26 -4.64
N ILE A 179 16.05 -11.60 -3.44
CA ILE A 179 15.15 -11.94 -2.34
C ILE A 179 15.08 -10.73 -1.42
N VAL A 180 13.90 -10.15 -1.28
CA VAL A 180 13.66 -8.97 -0.44
C VAL A 180 12.75 -9.35 0.71
N VAL A 181 13.22 -9.12 1.92
CA VAL A 181 12.51 -9.44 3.15
C VAL A 181 12.00 -8.16 3.81
N HIS A 182 10.69 -8.09 4.01
CA HIS A 182 10.08 -7.05 4.83
C HIS A 182 9.95 -7.57 6.27
N LEU A 183 10.55 -6.87 7.22
CA LEU A 183 10.49 -7.17 8.65
C LEU A 183 9.71 -6.04 9.35
N GLY A 184 8.47 -6.32 9.72
CA GLY A 184 7.57 -5.37 10.38
C GLY A 184 6.60 -6.10 11.30
N GLY A 185 5.46 -5.51 11.60
CA GLY A 185 4.36 -6.18 12.30
C GLY A 185 3.90 -7.45 11.59
N GLY A 186 3.86 -7.42 10.25
CA GLY A 186 3.85 -8.58 9.36
C GLY A 186 5.23 -8.80 8.75
N ILE A 187 5.58 -10.05 8.43
CA ILE A 187 6.81 -10.42 7.73
C ILE A 187 6.45 -11.02 6.37
N SER A 188 7.15 -10.61 5.33
CA SER A 188 7.04 -11.29 4.03
C SER A 188 8.41 -11.43 3.36
N VAL A 189 8.62 -12.58 2.72
CA VAL A 189 9.79 -12.85 1.88
C VAL A 189 9.33 -12.84 0.44
N ASN A 190 9.94 -11.99 -0.39
CA ASN A 190 9.46 -11.75 -1.75
C ASN A 190 10.60 -12.08 -2.73
N LEU A 191 10.31 -12.94 -3.69
CA LEU A 191 11.24 -13.28 -4.76
C LEU A 191 11.00 -12.36 -5.96
N HIS A 192 11.93 -11.46 -6.17
CA HIS A 192 11.95 -10.59 -7.34
C HIS A 192 12.80 -11.22 -8.44
N SER A 193 12.26 -11.34 -9.63
CA SER A 193 12.96 -11.84 -10.81
C SER A 193 12.68 -10.97 -12.01
N LYS A 194 13.72 -10.40 -12.59
CA LYS A 194 13.69 -9.62 -13.83
C LYS A 194 12.56 -8.58 -13.87
N GLY A 195 12.46 -7.79 -12.79
CA GLY A 195 11.49 -6.69 -12.69
C GLY A 195 10.11 -7.07 -12.16
N ARG A 196 9.84 -8.35 -11.83
CA ARG A 196 8.56 -8.85 -11.32
C ARG A 196 8.73 -9.50 -9.95
N ILE A 197 7.67 -9.50 -9.15
CA ILE A 197 7.62 -10.27 -7.90
C ILE A 197 6.90 -11.58 -8.21
N ILE A 198 7.67 -12.65 -8.44
CA ILE A 198 7.16 -13.91 -8.98
C ILE A 198 6.73 -14.91 -7.91
N ASP A 199 7.11 -14.69 -6.65
CA ASP A 199 6.68 -15.50 -5.51
C ASP A 199 6.73 -14.70 -4.21
N PHE A 200 5.90 -15.12 -3.26
CA PHE A 200 5.83 -14.55 -1.92
C PHE A 200 5.77 -15.67 -0.88
N ILE A 201 6.42 -15.46 0.25
CA ILE A 201 6.05 -16.12 1.50
C ILE A 201 5.43 -15.02 2.37
N SER A 202 4.10 -15.09 2.52
CA SER A 202 3.33 -14.05 3.21
C SER A 202 3.39 -14.20 4.73
N ASP A 203 2.89 -13.21 5.42
CA ASP A 203 2.70 -13.22 6.88
C ASP A 203 1.61 -14.21 7.36
N CYS A 204 0.94 -14.91 6.44
CA CYS A 204 -0.01 -15.99 6.71
C CYS A 204 0.55 -17.38 6.38
N GLU A 205 1.67 -17.49 5.67
CA GLU A 205 2.29 -18.73 5.22
C GLU A 205 3.70 -18.93 5.79
N GLY A 206 4.34 -17.85 6.18
CA GLY A 206 5.72 -17.80 6.62
C GLY A 206 5.89 -17.94 8.15
N PRO A 207 6.99 -17.41 8.68
CA PRO A 207 7.28 -17.47 10.11
C PRO A 207 6.29 -16.62 10.91
N ILE A 208 6.21 -16.91 12.21
CA ILE A 208 5.52 -16.05 13.17
C ILE A 208 6.10 -14.62 13.09
N CYS A 209 5.25 -13.63 13.18
CA CYS A 209 5.64 -12.23 13.21
C CYS A 209 4.90 -11.48 14.34
N PRO A 210 5.32 -10.25 14.70
CA PRO A 210 4.79 -9.54 15.87
C PRO A 210 3.26 -9.43 15.93
N GLU A 211 2.58 -9.35 14.78
CA GLU A 211 1.13 -9.15 14.71
C GLU A 211 0.38 -10.29 13.97
N ARG A 212 1.06 -11.37 13.58
CA ARG A 212 0.49 -12.49 12.79
C ARG A 212 1.05 -13.84 13.26
N ALA A 213 0.22 -14.85 13.22
CA ALA A 213 0.61 -16.20 13.63
C ALA A 213 1.59 -16.88 12.67
N GLY A 214 1.63 -16.45 11.41
CA GLY A 214 2.37 -17.15 10.36
C GLY A 214 1.62 -18.38 9.87
N GLY A 215 2.33 -19.28 9.19
CA GLY A 215 1.81 -20.57 8.76
C GLY A 215 1.62 -21.52 9.95
N LEU A 216 0.51 -22.24 9.96
CA LEU A 216 0.24 -23.28 10.96
C LEU A 216 0.57 -24.67 10.38
N PRO A 217 1.08 -25.60 11.19
CA PRO A 217 1.24 -27.00 10.77
C PRO A 217 -0.10 -27.59 10.36
N SER A 218 -0.18 -28.17 9.16
CA SER A 218 -1.44 -28.72 8.63
C SER A 218 -1.74 -30.14 9.07
N TYR A 219 -0.87 -30.74 9.88
CA TYR A 219 -0.99 -32.10 10.40
C TYR A 219 -1.49 -32.18 11.88
N GLU A 220 -1.82 -31.01 12.46
CA GLU A 220 -2.35 -30.90 13.82
C GLU A 220 -3.87 -30.79 13.88
#